data_b3b9f78924b496a8c752c364bf50e958
#
_entry.id   b3b9f78924b496a8c752c364bf50e958
#
_cell.length_a   1.000
_cell.length_b   1.000
_cell.length_c   1.000
_cell.angle_alpha   90.00
_cell.angle_beta   90.00
_cell.angle_gamma   90.00
#
_symmetry.space_group_name_H-M   'P 1'
#
loop_
_entity.id
_entity.type
_entity.pdbx_description
1 polymer ?
#
loop_
_entity_poly.entity_id
_entity_poly.type
_entity_poly.pdbx_seq_one_letter_code
_entity_poly.pdbx_strand_id
1 'polypeptide(L)'
;MIIVLFGQPHSGKTTLGHLLKNSFKNVHHLDGDALRTLYDNTDYSKEGRIANLNRASDIAAYLDSKDLDVVMSLVYPYMEARTYLNELVPNVKWIYLTYDGERGREKFHVKDFDYPIGEDVITINTSNQSVNDSLVEILRLVQE
;
A
#
# COMPACT_ATOMS: atom_id res chain seq x y z
N MET A 1 4.12 -9.04 -10.62
CA MET A 1 4.81 -8.04 -9.75
C MET A 1 3.80 -7.39 -8.82
N ILE A 2 4.13 -7.27 -7.56
CA ILE A 2 3.30 -6.56 -6.58
C ILE A 2 4.05 -5.35 -6.08
N ILE A 3 3.42 -4.18 -6.20
CA ILE A 3 3.91 -2.91 -5.65
C ILE A 3 2.93 -2.49 -4.56
N VAL A 4 3.41 -2.32 -3.33
CA VAL A 4 2.57 -1.87 -2.22
C VAL A 4 2.94 -0.45 -1.84
N LEU A 5 1.96 0.43 -1.91
CA LEU A 5 2.06 1.78 -1.36
C LEU A 5 1.36 1.77 -0.01
N PHE A 6 2.11 1.98 1.06
CA PHE A 6 1.54 1.93 2.41
C PHE A 6 2.00 3.11 3.25
N GLY A 7 1.32 3.33 4.36
CA GLY A 7 1.58 4.45 5.26
C GLY A 7 0.29 4.94 5.88
N GLN A 8 0.39 5.92 6.76
CA GLN A 8 -0.76 6.53 7.41
C GLN A 8 -1.74 7.12 6.39
N PRO A 9 -3.03 7.26 6.74
CA PRO A 9 -4.00 7.99 5.90
C PRO A 9 -3.44 9.36 5.48
N HIS A 10 -3.68 9.76 4.23
CA HIS A 10 -3.20 11.01 3.61
C HIS A 10 -1.73 11.07 3.22
N SER A 11 -1.02 9.97 3.25
CA SER A 11 0.32 9.92 2.67
C SER A 11 0.35 9.98 1.14
N GLY A 12 -0.84 9.87 0.48
CA GLY A 12 -0.95 9.97 -0.99
C GLY A 12 -1.07 8.63 -1.70
N LYS A 13 -1.32 7.55 -0.99
CA LYS A 13 -1.37 6.18 -1.53
C LYS A 13 -2.34 6.00 -2.70
N THR A 14 -3.58 6.43 -2.51
CA THR A 14 -4.64 6.22 -3.51
C THR A 14 -4.35 6.98 -4.79
N THR A 15 -3.94 8.25 -4.67
CA THR A 15 -3.58 9.08 -5.83
C THR A 15 -2.44 8.46 -6.62
N LEU A 16 -1.37 8.09 -5.94
CA LEU A 16 -0.21 7.45 -6.59
C LEU A 16 -0.57 6.07 -7.14
N GLY A 17 -1.42 5.32 -6.45
CA GLY A 17 -1.90 4.01 -6.92
C GLY A 17 -2.63 4.12 -8.26
N HIS A 18 -3.53 5.10 -8.40
CA HIS A 18 -4.22 5.33 -9.67
C HIS A 18 -3.26 5.74 -10.78
N LEU A 19 -2.28 6.59 -10.49
CA LEU A 19 -1.31 7.01 -11.49
C LEU A 19 -0.40 5.86 -11.92
N LEU A 20 0.02 5.02 -10.99
CA LEU A 20 0.80 3.83 -11.30
C LEU A 20 0.01 2.85 -12.16
N LYS A 21 -1.25 2.62 -11.83
CA LYS A 21 -2.12 1.76 -12.64
C LYS A 21 -2.16 2.22 -14.08
N ASN A 22 -2.25 3.53 -14.31
CA ASN A 22 -2.32 4.10 -15.65
C ASN A 22 -0.98 4.05 -16.41
N SER A 23 0.12 3.80 -15.68
CA SER A 23 1.47 3.75 -16.26
C SER A 23 1.87 2.36 -16.76
N PHE A 24 1.11 1.33 -16.46
CA PHE A 24 1.37 -0.05 -16.85
C PHE A 24 0.17 -0.64 -17.58
N LYS A 25 0.44 -1.63 -18.45
CA LYS A 25 -0.64 -2.40 -19.08
C LYS A 25 -1.05 -3.55 -18.15
N ASN A 26 -2.35 -3.81 -18.08
CA ASN A 26 -2.90 -4.96 -17.36
C ASN A 26 -2.55 -4.97 -15.87
N VAL A 27 -2.52 -3.79 -15.26
CA VAL A 27 -2.29 -3.66 -13.82
C VAL A 27 -3.63 -3.55 -13.10
N HIS A 28 -3.76 -4.27 -12.00
CA HIS A 28 -4.90 -4.20 -11.11
C HIS A 28 -4.56 -3.37 -9.88
N HIS A 29 -5.45 -2.47 -9.50
CA HIS A 29 -5.27 -1.64 -8.31
C HIS A 29 -6.19 -2.14 -7.19
N LEU A 30 -5.59 -2.56 -6.08
CA LEU A 30 -6.31 -2.93 -4.86
C LEU A 30 -6.24 -1.77 -3.88
N ASP A 31 -7.39 -1.19 -3.57
CA ASP A 31 -7.54 -0.09 -2.63
C ASP A 31 -8.24 -0.58 -1.37
N GLY A 32 -7.72 -0.20 -0.20
CA GLY A 32 -8.23 -0.69 1.08
C GLY A 32 -9.68 -0.33 1.35
N ASP A 33 -10.09 0.89 1.00
CA ASP A 33 -11.47 1.33 1.21
C ASP A 33 -12.45 0.59 0.27
N ALA A 34 -12.03 0.35 -0.96
CA ALA A 34 -12.85 -0.41 -1.91
C ALA A 34 -13.07 -1.85 -1.44
N LEU A 35 -12.04 -2.48 -0.86
CA LEU A 35 -12.16 -3.83 -0.28
C LEU A 35 -13.07 -3.84 0.93
N ARG A 36 -13.02 -2.83 1.79
CA ARG A 36 -13.93 -2.74 2.93
C ARG A 36 -15.37 -2.66 2.48
N THR A 37 -15.65 -1.91 1.42
CA THR A 37 -16.99 -1.82 0.84
C THR A 37 -17.45 -3.16 0.29
N LEU A 38 -16.58 -3.84 -0.46
CA LEU A 38 -16.88 -5.14 -1.07
C LEU A 38 -17.22 -6.21 -0.03
N TYR A 39 -16.48 -6.25 1.08
CA TYR A 39 -16.65 -7.24 2.14
C TYR A 39 -17.50 -6.76 3.31
N ASP A 40 -18.06 -5.55 3.22
CA ASP A 40 -18.85 -4.93 4.29
C ASP A 40 -18.09 -4.94 5.63
N ASN A 41 -16.80 -4.67 5.59
CA ASN A 41 -15.95 -4.64 6.77
C ASN A 41 -15.89 -3.22 7.32
N THR A 42 -16.61 -2.99 8.42
CA THR A 42 -16.61 -1.72 9.16
C THR A 42 -15.84 -1.83 10.48
N ASP A 43 -15.14 -2.93 10.70
CA ASP A 43 -14.36 -3.17 11.92
C ASP A 43 -12.97 -2.54 11.78
N TYR A 44 -12.73 -1.46 12.53
CA TYR A 44 -11.46 -0.74 12.58
C TYR A 44 -10.61 -1.13 13.79
N SER A 45 -10.98 -2.19 14.52
CA SER A 45 -10.09 -2.81 15.49
C SER A 45 -8.87 -3.39 14.80
N LYS A 46 -7.86 -3.75 15.58
CA LYS A 46 -6.65 -4.40 15.01
C LYS A 46 -7.03 -5.67 14.24
N GLU A 47 -7.91 -6.49 14.79
CA GLU A 47 -8.36 -7.74 14.16
C GLU A 47 -9.09 -7.47 12.84
N GLY A 48 -9.97 -6.48 12.81
CA GLY A 48 -10.70 -6.10 11.60
C GLY A 48 -9.79 -5.54 10.53
N ARG A 49 -8.78 -4.76 10.92
CA ARG A 49 -7.77 -4.24 10.00
C ARG A 49 -6.93 -5.36 9.41
N ILE A 50 -6.48 -6.29 10.25
CA ILE A 50 -5.68 -7.45 9.79
C ILE A 50 -6.50 -8.32 8.84
N ALA A 51 -7.79 -8.56 9.14
CA ALA A 51 -8.65 -9.33 8.26
C ALA A 51 -8.75 -8.70 6.86
N ASN A 52 -8.91 -7.37 6.79
CA ASN A 52 -8.95 -6.67 5.51
C ASN A 52 -7.61 -6.76 4.76
N LEU A 53 -6.51 -6.59 5.48
CA LEU A 53 -5.17 -6.66 4.91
C LEU A 53 -4.84 -8.06 4.39
N ASN A 54 -5.20 -9.11 5.13
CA ASN A 54 -4.95 -10.48 4.71
C ASN A 54 -5.78 -10.85 3.48
N ARG A 55 -7.01 -10.36 3.38
CA ARG A 55 -7.82 -10.53 2.16
C ARG A 55 -7.16 -9.85 0.96
N ALA A 56 -6.69 -8.62 1.14
CA ALA A 56 -5.96 -7.90 0.09
C ALA A 56 -4.70 -8.67 -0.33
N SER A 57 -3.95 -9.19 0.63
CA SER A 57 -2.75 -9.98 0.39
C SER A 57 -3.06 -11.25 -0.39
N ASP A 58 -4.13 -11.96 -0.03
CA ASP A 58 -4.56 -13.18 -0.73
C ASP A 58 -4.94 -12.88 -2.19
N ILE A 59 -5.69 -11.80 -2.41
CA ILE A 59 -6.10 -11.40 -3.76
C ILE A 59 -4.86 -11.02 -4.60
N ALA A 60 -3.96 -10.23 -4.03
CA ALA A 60 -2.73 -9.82 -4.73
C ALA A 60 -1.86 -11.03 -5.08
N ALA A 61 -1.70 -11.97 -4.15
CA ALA A 61 -0.94 -13.19 -4.38
C ALA A 61 -1.57 -14.05 -5.50
N TYR A 62 -2.90 -14.16 -5.51
CA TYR A 62 -3.59 -14.87 -6.58
C TYR A 62 -3.34 -14.23 -7.94
N LEU A 63 -3.49 -12.90 -8.04
CA LEU A 63 -3.26 -12.18 -9.30
C LEU A 63 -1.81 -12.31 -9.76
N ASP A 64 -0.86 -12.21 -8.83
CA ASP A 64 0.56 -12.39 -9.14
C ASP A 64 0.84 -13.79 -9.68
N SER A 65 0.16 -14.82 -9.15
CA SER A 65 0.30 -16.19 -9.62
C SER A 65 -0.18 -16.39 -11.05
N LYS A 66 -0.98 -15.45 -11.58
CA LYS A 66 -1.45 -15.42 -12.95
C LYS A 66 -0.62 -14.50 -13.85
N ASP A 67 0.56 -14.10 -13.39
CA ASP A 67 1.47 -13.18 -14.08
C ASP A 67 0.85 -11.79 -14.34
N LEU A 68 -0.07 -11.37 -13.46
CA LEU A 68 -0.67 -10.05 -13.50
C LEU A 68 0.06 -9.13 -12.52
N ASP A 69 0.20 -7.87 -12.89
CA ASP A 69 0.80 -6.86 -12.03
C ASP A 69 -0.25 -6.20 -11.14
N VAL A 70 0.11 -5.96 -9.88
CA VAL A 70 -0.80 -5.43 -8.86
C VAL A 70 -0.17 -4.22 -8.19
N VAL A 71 -0.95 -3.15 -8.05
CA VAL A 71 -0.62 -2.01 -7.20
C VAL A 71 -1.60 -2.04 -6.02
N MET A 72 -1.08 -2.00 -4.82
CA MET A 72 -1.87 -2.01 -3.60
C MET A 72 -1.73 -0.67 -2.88
N SER A 73 -2.84 -0.09 -2.47
CA SER A 73 -2.88 1.17 -1.70
C SER A 73 -3.63 0.93 -0.40
N LEU A 74 -2.90 0.56 0.64
CA LEU A 74 -3.46 0.26 1.96
C LEU A 74 -2.54 0.83 3.04
N VAL A 75 -3.08 1.00 4.24
CA VAL A 75 -2.30 1.52 5.36
C VAL A 75 -1.20 0.52 5.79
N TYR A 76 -1.50 -0.76 5.83
CA TYR A 76 -0.59 -1.83 6.28
C TYR A 76 0.17 -1.46 7.56
N PRO A 77 -0.53 -1.14 8.65
CA PRO A 77 0.13 -0.58 9.84
C PRO A 77 0.84 -1.62 10.71
N TYR A 78 0.64 -2.92 10.44
CA TYR A 78 1.15 -3.97 11.30
C TYR A 78 2.18 -4.83 10.57
N MET A 79 3.33 -5.03 11.20
CA MET A 79 4.39 -5.86 10.65
C MET A 79 3.91 -7.28 10.35
N GLU A 80 3.04 -7.84 11.20
CA GLU A 80 2.51 -9.18 10.99
C GLU A 80 1.71 -9.30 9.68
N ALA A 81 0.97 -8.26 9.29
CA ALA A 81 0.23 -8.26 8.04
C ALA A 81 1.16 -8.11 6.82
N ARG A 82 2.22 -7.31 6.96
CA ARG A 82 3.24 -7.20 5.92
C ARG A 82 4.01 -8.51 5.75
N THR A 83 4.36 -9.15 6.86
CA THR A 83 5.01 -10.46 6.87
C THR A 83 4.14 -11.53 6.19
N TYR A 84 2.83 -11.49 6.44
CA TYR A 84 1.90 -12.41 5.80
C TYR A 84 2.00 -12.35 4.26
N LEU A 85 2.01 -11.17 3.69
CA LEU A 85 2.16 -11.02 2.23
C LEU A 85 3.54 -11.48 1.76
N ASN A 86 4.60 -11.15 2.50
CA ASN A 86 5.96 -11.57 2.15
C ASN A 86 6.12 -13.09 2.15
N GLU A 87 5.37 -13.80 2.97
CA GLU A 87 5.38 -15.27 2.97
C GLU A 87 4.64 -15.85 1.78
N LEU A 88 3.61 -15.15 1.27
CA LEU A 88 2.87 -15.58 0.09
C LEU A 88 3.63 -15.31 -1.21
N VAL A 89 4.34 -14.18 -1.28
CA VAL A 89 5.02 -13.72 -2.50
C VAL A 89 6.41 -13.20 -2.14
N PRO A 90 7.49 -13.78 -2.69
CA PRO A 90 8.85 -13.45 -2.24
C PRO A 90 9.39 -12.10 -2.69
N ASN A 91 8.84 -11.49 -3.74
CA ASN A 91 9.42 -10.29 -4.37
C ASN A 91 8.46 -9.10 -4.38
N VAL A 92 7.89 -8.77 -3.23
CA VAL A 92 7.01 -7.61 -3.08
C VAL A 92 7.85 -6.33 -3.02
N LYS A 93 7.45 -5.32 -3.77
CA LYS A 93 8.05 -3.98 -3.71
C LYS A 93 7.27 -3.14 -2.72
N TRP A 94 7.83 -2.95 -1.52
CA TRP A 94 7.20 -2.15 -0.47
C TRP A 94 7.68 -0.70 -0.54
N ILE A 95 6.73 0.22 -0.68
CA ILE A 95 7.00 1.66 -0.72
C ILE A 95 6.24 2.31 0.42
N TYR A 96 6.99 2.81 1.40
CA TYR A 96 6.44 3.50 2.56
C TYR A 96 6.35 4.99 2.25
N LEU A 97 5.12 5.51 2.24
CA LEU A 97 4.84 6.91 1.98
C LEU A 97 4.64 7.65 3.29
N THR A 98 5.37 8.74 3.47
CA THR A 98 5.21 9.63 4.62
C THR A 98 4.78 11.01 4.17
N TYR A 99 4.15 11.75 5.07
CA TYR A 99 3.74 13.13 4.85
C TYR A 99 3.82 13.89 6.17
N ASP A 100 4.61 14.95 6.21
CA ASP A 100 4.88 15.72 7.44
C ASP A 100 3.86 16.84 7.69
N GLY A 101 3.09 17.23 6.67
CA GLY A 101 2.09 18.29 6.78
C GLY A 101 0.74 17.79 7.27
N GLU A 102 -0.22 18.71 7.35
CA GLU A 102 -1.59 18.42 7.73
C GLU A 102 -2.49 18.40 6.49
N ARG A 103 -3.29 17.35 6.34
CA ARG A 103 -4.25 17.21 5.24
C ARG A 103 -5.68 16.99 5.75
N GLY A 104 -5.93 17.23 7.04
CA GLY A 104 -7.28 17.19 7.64
C GLY A 104 -7.79 15.82 8.03
N ARG A 105 -6.97 14.77 7.97
CA ARG A 105 -7.38 13.41 8.37
C ARG A 105 -6.47 12.80 9.44
N GLU A 106 -5.72 13.59 10.16
CA GLU A 106 -4.81 13.13 11.20
C GLU A 106 -5.55 12.34 12.29
N LYS A 107 -6.83 12.65 12.53
CA LYS A 107 -7.69 11.91 13.46
C LYS A 107 -7.90 10.45 13.07
N PHE A 108 -7.69 10.10 11.79
CA PHE A 108 -7.79 8.73 11.30
C PHE A 108 -6.46 7.98 11.32
N HIS A 109 -5.39 8.61 11.78
CA HIS A 109 -4.09 7.94 11.91
C HIS A 109 -4.19 6.72 12.82
N VAL A 110 -3.51 5.66 12.43
CA VAL A 110 -3.40 4.46 13.26
C VAL A 110 -2.36 4.73 14.34
N LYS A 111 -2.78 4.67 15.60
CA LYS A 111 -1.91 5.03 16.74
C LYS A 111 -0.87 3.95 17.04
N ASP A 112 -1.19 2.69 16.77
CA ASP A 112 -0.32 1.53 17.00
C ASP A 112 0.37 1.06 15.72
N PHE A 113 0.75 2.00 14.87
CA PHE A 113 1.44 1.71 13.60
C PHE A 113 2.84 1.17 13.87
N ASP A 114 3.13 -0.02 13.35
CA ASP A 114 4.47 -0.61 13.40
C ASP A 114 5.31 0.01 12.27
N TYR A 115 6.19 0.94 12.60
CA TYR A 115 7.07 1.55 11.61
C TYR A 115 8.01 0.48 11.02
N PRO A 116 8.29 0.53 9.70
CA PRO A 116 9.03 -0.53 9.02
C PRO A 116 10.55 -0.44 9.25
N ILE A 117 10.97 -0.42 10.50
CA ILE A 117 12.38 -0.37 10.88
C ILE A 117 12.98 -1.76 10.68
N GLY A 118 14.06 -1.86 9.90
CA GLY A 118 14.71 -3.14 9.62
C GLY A 118 14.03 -3.99 8.57
N GLU A 119 12.96 -3.48 7.95
CA GLU A 119 12.29 -4.14 6.82
C GLU A 119 12.84 -3.61 5.49
N ASP A 120 12.76 -4.44 4.46
CA ASP A 120 13.19 -4.06 3.10
C ASP A 120 12.11 -3.21 2.44
N VAL A 121 12.12 -1.92 2.74
CA VAL A 121 11.17 -0.95 2.19
C VAL A 121 11.88 0.28 1.65
N ILE A 122 11.27 0.92 0.65
CA ILE A 122 11.70 2.21 0.11
C ILE A 122 10.82 3.28 0.75
N THR A 123 11.42 4.29 1.35
CA THR A 123 10.66 5.38 2.00
C THR A 123 10.68 6.62 1.12
N ILE A 124 9.49 7.18 0.87
CA ILE A 124 9.30 8.41 0.10
C ILE A 124 8.49 9.39 0.93
N ASN A 125 9.05 10.57 1.18
CA ASN A 125 8.34 11.66 1.85
C ASN A 125 7.62 12.50 0.81
N THR A 126 6.28 12.41 0.78
CA THR A 126 5.45 13.10 -0.23
C THR A 126 5.22 14.57 0.09
N SER A 127 5.64 15.07 1.26
CA SER A 127 5.50 16.49 1.61
C SER A 127 6.53 17.38 0.93
N ASN A 128 7.65 16.83 0.47
CA ASN A 128 8.78 17.58 -0.08
C ASN A 128 8.83 17.57 -1.61
N GLN A 129 7.85 16.99 -2.27
CA GLN A 129 7.86 16.86 -3.72
C GLN A 129 6.44 16.79 -4.28
N SER A 130 6.30 17.04 -5.57
CA SER A 130 5.01 16.94 -6.24
C SER A 130 4.60 15.48 -6.42
N VAL A 131 3.32 15.26 -6.71
CA VAL A 131 2.79 13.93 -7.03
C VAL A 131 3.53 13.32 -8.23
N ASN A 132 3.80 14.14 -9.27
CA ASN A 132 4.54 13.67 -10.43
C ASN A 132 5.98 13.28 -10.09
N ASP A 133 6.65 14.01 -9.22
CA ASP A 133 8.00 13.67 -8.77
C ASP A 133 8.00 12.33 -8.03
N SER A 134 7.03 12.10 -7.17
CA SER A 134 6.86 10.82 -6.47
C SER A 134 6.60 9.68 -7.45
N LEU A 135 5.73 9.90 -8.44
CA LEU A 135 5.43 8.91 -9.46
C LEU A 135 6.67 8.52 -10.25
N VAL A 136 7.45 9.51 -10.71
CA VAL A 136 8.68 9.27 -11.47
C VAL A 136 9.69 8.48 -10.65
N GLU A 137 9.85 8.83 -9.38
CA GLU A 137 10.75 8.12 -8.46
C GLU A 137 10.33 6.67 -8.29
N ILE A 138 9.03 6.41 -8.07
CA ILE A 138 8.50 5.05 -7.92
C ILE A 138 8.72 4.25 -9.20
N LEU A 139 8.40 4.81 -10.36
CA LEU A 139 8.56 4.13 -11.64
C LEU A 139 10.02 3.73 -11.88
N ARG A 140 10.96 4.59 -11.55
CA ARG A 140 12.39 4.29 -11.67
C ARG A 140 12.80 3.14 -10.74
N LEU A 141 12.33 3.15 -9.50
CA LEU A 141 12.69 2.15 -8.50
C LEU A 141 12.10 0.77 -8.80
N VAL A 142 10.90 0.71 -9.35
CA VAL A 142 10.28 -0.59 -9.65
C VAL A 142 10.75 -1.20 -10.98
N GLN A 143 11.40 -0.42 -11.83
CA GLN A 143 11.99 -0.90 -13.08
C GLN A 143 13.41 -1.46 -12.90
N GLU A 144 14.00 -1.20 -11.77
CA GLU A 144 15.28 -1.79 -11.39
C GLU A 144 15.04 -3.22 -10.87
#